data_e2c6298076a619c13dc7781f19c338f6
#
_entry.id   e2c6298076a619c13dc7781f19c338f6
#
_cell.length_a   1.000
_cell.length_b   1.000
_cell.length_c   1.000
_cell.angle_alpha   90.00
_cell.angle_beta   90.00
_cell.angle_gamma   90.00
#
_symmetry.space_group_name_H-M   'P 1'
#
loop_
_entity.id
_entity.type
_entity.pdbx_description
1 polymer ?
#
loop_
_entity_poly.entity_id
_entity_poly.type
_entity_poly.pdbx_seq_one_letter_code
_entity_poly.pdbx_strand_id
1 'polypeptide(L)'
;MSVARLTNHFRNWRDWETNPIVIKELRQAVRSWTVTGMLLLFLIVLFITSLGFLVTESFDVNANLQLGGSMFSAFVVILAGASVFFIPLYVGIRVAAERKENDPDLLYVSTLSPTRIIFGKFLCGAYVALLFFSACMPFMAFTNLLRGVDLPTVFFILFFLFLVVCAANQVAIFLACLPMSRPFKFLFVIYGIFQSFGVIGTLVAASFSLMRSGIGAMMLHRDFWIGTLTCVLIGLALTGLFFVLSVALISPPSANRARPVRLYITTVWLLGGLLDLNWIWQTKEVQLIAVWAVITAILMFFSLLVVISNADQLSQRVRRKIPQSPLKRAVAFLFF
;
A
#
# COMPACT_ATOMS: atom_id res chain seq x y z
N MET A 1 10.53 -34.37 -25.55
CA MET A 1 10.60 -33.01 -24.99
C MET A 1 11.87 -32.95 -24.16
N SER A 2 12.97 -32.28 -24.67
CA SER A 2 14.34 -32.53 -24.21
C SER A 2 14.63 -31.86 -22.86
N VAL A 3 15.39 -32.54 -22.01
CA VAL A 3 15.94 -32.11 -20.71
C VAL A 3 16.62 -30.73 -20.82
N ALA A 4 17.12 -30.37 -21.97
CA ALA A 4 17.73 -29.07 -22.28
C ALA A 4 16.74 -27.87 -22.20
N ARG A 5 15.42 -28.09 -22.38
CA ARG A 5 14.42 -27.00 -22.20
C ARG A 5 14.11 -26.77 -20.73
N LEU A 6 14.12 -27.79 -19.92
CA LEU A 6 13.90 -27.66 -18.47
C LEU A 6 15.10 -26.97 -17.79
N THR A 7 16.33 -27.33 -18.16
CA THR A 7 17.53 -26.69 -17.62
C THR A 7 17.64 -25.21 -18.02
N ASN A 8 17.19 -24.83 -19.23
CA ASN A 8 17.13 -23.43 -19.64
C ASN A 8 16.04 -22.64 -18.88
N HIS A 9 14.94 -23.27 -18.50
CA HIS A 9 13.87 -22.61 -17.72
C HIS A 9 14.32 -22.35 -16.28
N PHE A 10 15.05 -23.31 -15.65
CA PHE A 10 15.64 -23.12 -14.32
C PHE A 10 16.85 -22.14 -14.32
N ARG A 11 17.59 -22.05 -15.42
CA ARG A 11 18.67 -21.07 -15.60
C ARG A 11 18.10 -19.65 -15.71
N ASN A 12 16.98 -19.45 -16.42
CA ASN A 12 16.28 -18.16 -16.48
C ASN A 12 15.71 -17.72 -15.12
N TRP A 13 15.41 -18.63 -14.20
CA TRP A 13 15.03 -18.29 -12.83
C TRP A 13 16.19 -17.78 -11.97
N ARG A 14 17.39 -18.27 -12.25
CA ARG A 14 18.63 -17.85 -11.57
C ARG A 14 19.17 -16.53 -12.13
N ASP A 15 18.84 -16.21 -13.38
CA ASP A 15 19.14 -14.96 -14.07
C ASP A 15 17.99 -13.94 -13.96
N TRP A 16 17.09 -14.12 -13.00
CA TRP A 16 16.14 -13.08 -12.64
C TRP A 16 16.97 -11.91 -12.08
N GLU A 17 17.38 -11.05 -13.00
CA GLU A 17 18.05 -9.79 -12.67
C GLU A 17 17.13 -9.06 -11.70
N THR A 18 17.41 -9.24 -10.42
CA THR A 18 16.77 -8.45 -9.36
C THR A 18 16.95 -7.01 -9.77
N ASN A 19 15.84 -6.28 -9.89
CA ASN A 19 15.84 -4.90 -10.35
C ASN A 19 16.98 -4.14 -9.67
N PRO A 20 18.01 -3.65 -10.38
CA PRO A 20 19.21 -3.07 -9.78
C PRO A 20 18.89 -1.90 -8.86
N ILE A 21 17.77 -1.24 -9.11
CA ILE A 21 17.23 -0.18 -8.24
C ILE A 21 16.88 -0.74 -6.86
N VAL A 22 16.22 -1.91 -6.79
CA VAL A 22 15.84 -2.53 -5.51
C VAL A 22 17.07 -2.84 -4.69
N ILE A 23 18.12 -3.43 -5.30
CA ILE A 23 19.36 -3.76 -4.61
C ILE A 23 20.07 -2.49 -4.11
N LYS A 24 20.14 -1.46 -4.94
CA LYS A 24 20.72 -0.17 -4.57
C LYS A 24 19.98 0.45 -3.39
N GLU A 25 18.65 0.60 -3.51
CA GLU A 25 17.78 1.21 -2.51
C GLU A 25 17.81 0.43 -1.19
N LEU A 26 17.74 -0.91 -1.27
CA LEU A 26 17.75 -1.76 -0.09
C LEU A 26 19.11 -1.67 0.64
N ARG A 27 20.22 -1.72 -0.09
CA ARG A 27 21.56 -1.56 0.48
C ARG A 27 21.73 -0.21 1.16
N GLN A 28 21.17 0.86 0.57
CA GLN A 28 21.19 2.19 1.16
C GLN A 28 20.28 2.27 2.40
N ALA A 29 19.09 1.64 2.37
CA ALA A 29 18.17 1.62 3.50
C ALA A 29 18.78 0.90 4.70
N VAL A 30 19.35 -0.29 4.50
CA VAL A 30 19.99 -1.09 5.59
C VAL A 30 21.22 -0.38 6.17
N ARG A 31 21.98 0.36 5.36
CA ARG A 31 23.15 1.14 5.83
C ARG A 31 22.76 2.50 6.41
N SER A 32 21.49 2.89 6.31
CA SER A 32 21.03 4.18 6.78
C SER A 32 20.95 4.20 8.31
N TRP A 33 21.65 5.12 8.94
CA TRP A 33 21.58 5.37 10.38
C TRP A 33 20.14 5.66 10.84
N THR A 34 19.34 6.32 10.00
CA THR A 34 17.93 6.64 10.30
C THR A 34 17.06 5.38 10.43
N VAL A 35 17.19 4.40 9.54
CA VAL A 35 16.43 3.14 9.60
C VAL A 35 16.90 2.30 10.79
N THR A 36 18.20 2.16 10.98
CA THR A 36 18.77 1.40 12.10
C THR A 36 18.42 2.03 13.46
N GLY A 37 18.57 3.36 13.57
CA GLY A 37 18.23 4.08 14.80
C GLY A 37 16.75 4.00 15.14
N MET A 38 15.87 4.11 14.13
CA MET A 38 14.43 4.01 14.33
C MET A 38 14.00 2.58 14.71
N LEU A 39 14.64 1.55 14.11
CA LEU A 39 14.38 0.16 14.48
C LEU A 39 14.83 -0.14 15.91
N LEU A 40 16.00 0.37 16.32
CA LEU A 40 16.49 0.23 17.70
C LEU A 40 15.54 0.93 18.69
N LEU A 41 15.13 2.17 18.40
CA LEU A 41 14.18 2.90 19.22
C LEU A 41 12.86 2.12 19.34
N PHE A 42 12.35 1.59 18.23
CA PHE A 42 11.14 0.76 18.19
C PHE A 42 11.27 -0.47 19.10
N LEU A 43 12.39 -1.21 19.01
CA LEU A 43 12.65 -2.37 19.88
C LEU A 43 12.74 -1.99 21.36
N ILE A 44 13.40 -0.86 21.67
CA ILE A 44 13.50 -0.35 23.06
C ILE A 44 12.10 -0.03 23.59
N VAL A 45 11.25 0.64 22.80
CA VAL A 45 9.87 0.94 23.20
C VAL A 45 9.06 -0.33 23.45
N LEU A 46 9.14 -1.34 22.57
CA LEU A 46 8.47 -2.63 22.75
C LEU A 46 8.96 -3.32 24.03
N PHE A 47 10.26 -3.30 24.28
CA PHE A 47 10.85 -3.93 25.46
C PHE A 47 10.41 -3.24 26.76
N ILE A 48 10.47 -1.88 26.80
CA ILE A 48 10.03 -1.10 27.98
C ILE A 48 8.53 -1.34 28.22
N THR A 49 7.71 -1.34 27.17
CA THR A 49 6.27 -1.61 27.29
C THR A 49 6.02 -3.00 27.83
N SER A 50 6.76 -4.01 27.35
CA SER A 50 6.67 -5.39 27.85
C SER A 50 7.01 -5.48 29.33
N LEU A 51 8.12 -4.85 29.76
CA LEU A 51 8.50 -4.79 31.19
C LEU A 51 7.46 -4.05 32.03
N GLY A 52 6.93 -2.93 31.53
CA GLY A 52 5.90 -2.16 32.22
C GLY A 52 4.67 -2.99 32.56
N PHE A 53 4.14 -3.75 31.59
CA PHE A 53 3.02 -4.66 31.81
C PHE A 53 3.35 -5.76 32.81
N LEU A 54 4.52 -6.37 32.71
CA LEU A 54 4.92 -7.43 33.64
C LEU A 54 5.07 -6.92 35.08
N VAL A 55 5.57 -5.69 35.29
CA VAL A 55 5.73 -5.11 36.61
C VAL A 55 4.39 -4.68 37.20
N THR A 56 3.53 -4.00 36.45
CA THR A 56 2.26 -3.48 36.98
C THR A 56 1.30 -4.59 37.38
N GLU A 57 1.28 -5.72 36.66
CA GLU A 57 0.34 -6.79 36.90
C GLU A 57 0.86 -7.89 37.87
N SER A 58 2.17 -7.92 38.18
CA SER A 58 2.67 -8.75 39.26
C SER A 58 2.09 -8.37 40.64
N PHE A 59 1.46 -7.21 40.75
CA PHE A 59 0.80 -6.73 41.98
C PHE A 59 -0.71 -7.04 42.07
N ASP A 60 -1.36 -7.42 40.94
CA ASP A 60 -2.81 -7.68 40.89
C ASP A 60 -3.12 -9.14 40.53
N VAL A 61 -3.56 -9.93 41.52
CA VAL A 61 -3.83 -11.37 41.35
C VAL A 61 -5.03 -11.67 40.42
N ASN A 62 -5.93 -10.70 40.21
CA ASN A 62 -7.13 -10.86 39.38
C ASN A 62 -6.93 -10.36 37.91
N ALA A 63 -5.82 -9.70 37.60
CA ALA A 63 -5.56 -9.09 36.29
C ALA A 63 -5.04 -10.09 35.23
N ASN A 64 -4.60 -11.27 35.65
CA ASN A 64 -3.88 -12.24 34.79
C ASN A 64 -4.66 -12.77 33.58
N LEU A 65 -5.99 -12.62 33.52
CA LEU A 65 -6.80 -13.14 32.40
C LEU A 65 -6.89 -12.18 31.20
N GLN A 66 -6.54 -10.89 31.36
CA GLN A 66 -6.60 -9.89 30.29
C GLN A 66 -5.23 -9.36 29.85
N LEU A 67 -4.16 -9.76 30.53
CA LEU A 67 -2.81 -9.26 30.31
C LEU A 67 -2.31 -9.41 28.88
N GLY A 68 -2.45 -10.60 28.32
CA GLY A 68 -1.99 -10.87 26.96
C GLY A 68 -2.72 -10.04 25.90
N GLY A 69 -4.03 -9.75 26.11
CA GLY A 69 -4.83 -8.93 25.21
C GLY A 69 -4.44 -7.46 25.25
N SER A 70 -4.23 -6.90 26.45
CA SER A 70 -3.81 -5.50 26.61
C SER A 70 -2.38 -5.26 26.09
N MET A 71 -1.46 -6.19 26.36
CA MET A 71 -0.11 -6.16 25.79
C MET A 71 -0.14 -6.21 24.26
N PHE A 72 -0.92 -7.15 23.69
CA PHE A 72 -1.05 -7.26 22.23
C PHE A 72 -1.55 -5.96 21.61
N SER A 73 -2.60 -5.36 22.17
CA SER A 73 -3.15 -4.09 21.67
C SER A 73 -2.13 -2.96 21.75
N ALA A 74 -1.36 -2.87 22.83
CA ALA A 74 -0.29 -1.89 22.96
C ALA A 74 0.79 -2.10 21.88
N PHE A 75 1.20 -3.35 21.62
CA PHE A 75 2.18 -3.64 20.59
C PHE A 75 1.65 -3.35 19.17
N VAL A 76 0.36 -3.59 18.89
CA VAL A 76 -0.27 -3.21 17.63
C VAL A 76 -0.25 -1.69 17.45
N VAL A 77 -0.57 -0.92 18.50
CA VAL A 77 -0.51 0.56 18.45
C VAL A 77 0.90 1.06 18.17
N ILE A 78 1.91 0.51 18.86
CA ILE A 78 3.31 0.88 18.68
C ILE A 78 3.79 0.52 17.27
N LEU A 79 3.48 -0.69 16.80
CA LEU A 79 3.83 -1.14 15.45
C LEU A 79 3.12 -0.30 14.39
N ALA A 80 1.83 -0.02 14.53
CA ALA A 80 1.07 0.82 13.61
C ALA A 80 1.63 2.25 13.59
N GLY A 81 1.88 2.84 14.76
CA GLY A 81 2.49 4.17 14.86
C GLY A 81 3.85 4.22 14.17
N ALA A 82 4.76 3.29 14.49
CA ALA A 82 6.08 3.26 13.89
C ALA A 82 6.01 3.01 12.37
N SER A 83 5.23 2.01 11.91
CA SER A 83 5.24 1.61 10.50
C SER A 83 4.45 2.55 9.59
N VAL A 84 3.28 3.05 10.01
CA VAL A 84 2.42 3.92 9.18
C VAL A 84 2.98 5.35 9.08
N PHE A 85 3.74 5.84 10.08
CA PHE A 85 4.38 7.17 10.00
C PHE A 85 5.78 7.11 9.41
N PHE A 86 6.66 6.30 10.02
CA PHE A 86 8.07 6.34 9.66
C PHE A 86 8.34 5.88 8.24
N ILE A 87 7.76 4.74 7.81
CA ILE A 87 8.09 4.13 6.52
C ILE A 87 7.67 5.01 5.34
N PRO A 88 6.40 5.49 5.26
CA PRO A 88 5.99 6.37 4.18
C PRO A 88 6.75 7.70 4.18
N LEU A 89 7.03 8.26 5.35
CA LEU A 89 7.79 9.50 5.48
C LEU A 89 9.23 9.31 4.99
N TYR A 90 9.91 8.25 5.42
CA TYR A 90 11.26 7.91 5.00
C TYR A 90 11.36 7.74 3.49
N VAL A 91 10.49 6.92 2.89
CA VAL A 91 10.49 6.67 1.45
C VAL A 91 10.11 7.92 0.68
N GLY A 92 9.10 8.66 1.12
CA GLY A 92 8.63 9.90 0.48
C GLY A 92 9.71 10.98 0.45
N ILE A 93 10.43 11.20 1.56
CA ILE A 93 11.55 12.16 1.63
C ILE A 93 12.67 11.75 0.67
N ARG A 94 13.04 10.47 0.63
CA ARG A 94 14.08 9.99 -0.29
C ARG A 94 13.70 10.18 -1.76
N VAL A 95 12.47 9.83 -2.14
CA VAL A 95 11.97 10.04 -3.50
C VAL A 95 11.97 11.52 -3.86
N ALA A 96 11.56 12.39 -2.93
CA ALA A 96 11.53 13.83 -3.13
C ALA A 96 12.95 14.42 -3.26
N ALA A 97 13.93 13.94 -2.47
CA ALA A 97 15.33 14.37 -2.51
C ALA A 97 15.98 14.00 -3.85
N GLU A 98 15.82 12.76 -4.30
CA GLU A 98 16.38 12.31 -5.59
C GLU A 98 15.83 13.07 -6.78
N ARG A 99 14.54 13.48 -6.75
CA ARG A 99 13.98 14.34 -7.81
C ARG A 99 14.54 15.75 -7.83
N LYS A 100 15.10 16.20 -6.73
CA LYS A 100 15.68 17.54 -6.61
C LYS A 100 17.13 17.58 -7.04
N GLU A 101 17.87 16.49 -6.82
CA GLU A 101 19.30 16.35 -7.13
C GLU A 101 19.52 15.94 -8.60
N ASN A 102 18.63 15.13 -9.16
CA ASN A 102 18.72 14.70 -10.54
C ASN A 102 17.84 15.61 -11.42
N ASP A 103 18.46 16.29 -12.38
CA ASP A 103 17.71 16.90 -13.47
C ASP A 103 16.79 15.84 -14.10
N PRO A 104 15.50 16.16 -14.33
CA PRO A 104 14.56 15.21 -14.92
C PRO A 104 15.06 14.62 -16.24
N ASP A 105 15.94 15.31 -16.94
CA ASP A 105 16.54 14.86 -18.19
C ASP A 105 17.48 13.66 -18.02
N LEU A 106 18.19 13.54 -16.89
CA LEU A 106 19.05 12.38 -16.60
C LEU A 106 18.25 11.10 -16.36
N LEU A 107 17.04 11.20 -15.81
CA LEU A 107 16.14 10.07 -15.65
C LEU A 107 15.64 9.53 -17.02
N TYR A 108 15.48 10.42 -18.00
CA TYR A 108 15.02 10.05 -19.35
C TYR A 108 16.14 9.44 -20.21
N VAL A 109 17.39 9.71 -19.88
CA VAL A 109 18.56 9.11 -20.56
C VAL A 109 18.82 7.68 -20.07
N SER A 110 18.32 7.33 -18.88
CA SER A 110 18.47 5.97 -18.34
C SER A 110 17.62 4.96 -19.14
N THR A 111 18.17 3.76 -19.37
CA THR A 111 17.47 2.65 -20.05
C THR A 111 16.35 2.01 -19.20
N LEU A 112 16.13 2.54 -17.99
CA LEU A 112 15.18 1.98 -17.03
C LEU A 112 13.76 2.51 -17.27
N SER A 113 12.78 1.61 -17.34
CA SER A 113 11.37 2.01 -17.47
C SER A 113 10.87 2.68 -16.18
N PRO A 114 10.02 3.72 -16.28
CA PRO A 114 9.42 4.39 -15.12
C PRO A 114 8.72 3.46 -14.15
N THR A 115 8.10 2.40 -14.68
CA THR A 115 7.44 1.34 -13.90
C THR A 115 8.44 0.61 -12.99
N ARG A 116 9.62 0.25 -13.51
CA ARG A 116 10.67 -0.43 -12.72
C ARG A 116 11.22 0.47 -11.62
N ILE A 117 11.30 1.78 -11.87
CA ILE A 117 11.79 2.77 -10.89
C ILE A 117 10.81 2.85 -9.71
N ILE A 118 9.51 3.09 -9.98
CA ILE A 118 8.47 3.19 -8.94
C ILE A 118 8.33 1.86 -8.19
N PHE A 119 8.32 0.74 -8.90
CA PHE A 119 8.22 -0.59 -8.28
C PHE A 119 9.41 -0.87 -7.36
N GLY A 120 10.63 -0.46 -7.76
CA GLY A 120 11.81 -0.59 -6.91
C GLY A 120 11.72 0.18 -5.61
N LYS A 121 11.21 1.41 -5.67
CA LYS A 121 11.00 2.26 -4.48
C LYS A 121 9.89 1.72 -3.58
N PHE A 122 8.80 1.24 -4.17
CA PHE A 122 7.72 0.58 -3.44
C PHE A 122 8.23 -0.67 -2.69
N LEU A 123 8.98 -1.53 -3.37
CA LEU A 123 9.56 -2.72 -2.76
C LEU A 123 10.53 -2.38 -1.63
N CYS A 124 11.35 -1.34 -1.79
CA CYS A 124 12.25 -0.90 -0.71
C CYS A 124 11.45 -0.55 0.55
N GLY A 125 10.37 0.23 0.44
CA GLY A 125 9.48 0.53 1.57
C GLY A 125 8.80 -0.70 2.16
N ALA A 126 8.35 -1.64 1.31
CA ALA A 126 7.76 -2.90 1.76
C ALA A 126 8.78 -3.79 2.52
N TYR A 127 10.03 -3.83 2.08
CA TYR A 127 11.11 -4.53 2.82
C TYR A 127 11.42 -3.89 4.16
N VAL A 128 11.46 -2.56 4.24
CA VAL A 128 11.62 -1.86 5.53
C VAL A 128 10.43 -2.18 6.44
N ALA A 129 9.21 -2.21 5.92
CA ALA A 129 8.03 -2.65 6.69
C ALA A 129 8.22 -4.07 7.22
N LEU A 130 8.64 -5.01 6.38
CA LEU A 130 8.90 -6.40 6.80
C LEU A 130 9.94 -6.49 7.93
N LEU A 131 10.96 -5.62 7.94
CA LEU A 131 11.93 -5.56 9.05
C LEU A 131 11.26 -5.18 10.36
N PHE A 132 10.39 -4.16 10.39
CA PHE A 132 9.65 -3.77 11.59
C PHE A 132 8.70 -4.86 12.05
N PHE A 133 7.97 -5.50 11.14
CA PHE A 133 7.07 -6.60 11.44
C PHE A 133 7.81 -7.81 11.97
N SER A 134 8.92 -8.21 11.34
CA SER A 134 9.74 -9.33 11.80
C SER A 134 10.36 -9.08 13.18
N ALA A 135 10.79 -7.84 13.46
CA ALA A 135 11.31 -7.45 14.77
C ALA A 135 10.22 -7.46 15.87
N CYS A 136 8.95 -7.19 15.51
CA CYS A 136 7.81 -7.23 16.42
C CYS A 136 7.33 -8.66 16.70
N MET A 137 7.56 -9.62 15.80
CA MET A 137 7.05 -10.99 15.90
C MET A 137 7.34 -11.70 17.23
N PRO A 138 8.55 -11.65 17.82
CA PRO A 138 8.82 -12.29 19.11
C PRO A 138 7.91 -11.76 20.23
N PHE A 139 7.67 -10.44 20.25
CA PHE A 139 6.79 -9.79 21.23
C PHE A 139 5.33 -10.20 21.05
N MET A 140 4.86 -10.29 19.80
CA MET A 140 3.51 -10.77 19.47
C MET A 140 3.33 -12.25 19.84
N ALA A 141 4.32 -13.09 19.59
CA ALA A 141 4.30 -14.50 20.01
C ALA A 141 4.24 -14.63 21.54
N PHE A 142 4.92 -13.76 22.28
CA PHE A 142 4.87 -13.74 23.73
C PHE A 142 3.45 -13.43 24.26
N THR A 143 2.69 -12.53 23.62
CA THR A 143 1.31 -12.25 24.01
C THR A 143 0.39 -13.46 23.85
N ASN A 144 0.63 -14.31 22.86
CA ASN A 144 -0.10 -15.57 22.69
C ASN A 144 0.18 -16.56 23.82
N LEU A 145 1.45 -16.65 24.29
CA LEU A 145 1.83 -17.50 25.43
C LEU A 145 1.11 -17.08 26.73
N LEU A 146 0.80 -15.80 26.87
CA LEU A 146 0.01 -15.26 28.00
C LEU A 146 -1.50 -15.50 27.85
N ARG A 147 -1.95 -16.33 26.91
CA ARG A 147 -3.35 -16.67 26.62
C ARG A 147 -4.25 -15.47 26.30
N GLY A 148 -3.68 -14.38 25.80
CA GLY A 148 -4.44 -13.16 25.50
C GLY A 148 -5.11 -13.15 24.14
N VAL A 149 -4.45 -13.72 23.12
CA VAL A 149 -4.91 -13.64 21.73
C VAL A 149 -4.53 -14.90 20.97
N ASP A 150 -5.45 -15.40 20.15
CA ASP A 150 -5.21 -16.55 19.29
C ASP A 150 -4.23 -16.24 18.16
N LEU A 151 -3.36 -17.19 17.80
CA LEU A 151 -2.41 -17.03 16.69
C LEU A 151 -3.06 -16.60 15.35
N PRO A 152 -4.20 -17.17 14.93
CA PRO A 152 -4.88 -16.71 13.71
C PRO A 152 -5.25 -15.23 13.76
N THR A 153 -5.70 -14.74 14.92
CA THR A 153 -6.03 -13.31 15.14
C THR A 153 -4.80 -12.42 14.99
N VAL A 154 -3.66 -12.84 15.57
CA VAL A 154 -2.39 -12.13 15.46
C VAL A 154 -1.98 -11.98 13.99
N PHE A 155 -1.93 -13.09 13.23
CA PHE A 155 -1.55 -13.06 11.82
C PHE A 155 -2.51 -12.25 10.96
N PHE A 156 -3.81 -12.33 11.22
CA PHE A 156 -4.83 -11.59 10.49
C PHE A 156 -4.66 -10.09 10.67
N ILE A 157 -4.50 -9.62 11.90
CA ILE A 157 -4.31 -8.21 12.22
C ILE A 157 -2.99 -7.70 11.61
N LEU A 158 -1.89 -8.45 11.74
CA LEU A 158 -0.60 -8.08 11.15
C LEU A 158 -0.66 -8.03 9.63
N PHE A 159 -1.36 -8.96 8.98
CA PHE A 159 -1.53 -8.96 7.53
C PHE A 159 -2.26 -7.69 7.05
N PHE A 160 -3.38 -7.32 7.67
CA PHE A 160 -4.10 -6.10 7.30
C PHE A 160 -3.30 -4.83 7.59
N LEU A 161 -2.60 -4.79 8.72
CA LEU A 161 -1.72 -3.67 9.05
C LEU A 161 -0.60 -3.54 8.01
N PHE A 162 0.00 -4.65 7.57
CA PHE A 162 1.02 -4.65 6.52
C PHE A 162 0.47 -4.11 5.19
N LEU A 163 -0.74 -4.51 4.78
CA LEU A 163 -1.40 -3.97 3.58
C LEU A 163 -1.60 -2.46 3.67
N VAL A 164 -2.04 -1.96 4.82
CA VAL A 164 -2.22 -0.53 5.05
C VAL A 164 -0.89 0.22 4.98
N VAL A 165 0.18 -0.32 5.56
CA VAL A 165 1.53 0.27 5.47
C VAL A 165 2.00 0.32 4.02
N CYS A 166 1.78 -0.74 3.23
CA CYS A 166 2.10 -0.77 1.80
C CYS A 166 1.30 0.29 1.01
N ALA A 167 0.01 0.45 1.32
CA ALA A 167 -0.82 1.48 0.70
C ALA A 167 -0.35 2.89 1.07
N ALA A 168 -0.06 3.14 2.34
CA ALA A 168 0.47 4.43 2.82
C ALA A 168 1.83 4.76 2.17
N ASN A 169 2.71 3.75 2.04
CA ASN A 169 3.98 3.89 1.35
C ASN A 169 3.79 4.29 -0.12
N GLN A 170 2.83 3.69 -0.81
CA GLN A 170 2.54 4.02 -2.21
C GLN A 170 1.96 5.44 -2.36
N VAL A 171 1.10 5.87 -1.44
CA VAL A 171 0.59 7.26 -1.38
C VAL A 171 1.74 8.24 -1.17
N ALA A 172 2.68 7.96 -0.27
CA ALA A 172 3.85 8.81 -0.03
C ALA A 172 4.74 8.95 -1.28
N ILE A 173 4.96 7.85 -2.02
CA ILE A 173 5.68 7.88 -3.31
C ILE A 173 4.94 8.76 -4.30
N PHE A 174 3.62 8.62 -4.41
CA PHE A 174 2.78 9.44 -5.30
C PHE A 174 2.91 10.94 -4.96
N LEU A 175 2.76 11.31 -3.69
CA LEU A 175 2.90 12.70 -3.23
C LEU A 175 4.30 13.27 -3.51
N ALA A 176 5.34 12.46 -3.33
CA ALA A 176 6.71 12.85 -3.66
C ALA A 176 6.90 13.08 -5.18
N CYS A 177 6.15 12.35 -6.02
CA CYS A 177 6.18 12.48 -7.47
C CYS A 177 5.39 13.68 -8.01
N LEU A 178 4.52 14.31 -7.23
CA LEU A 178 3.72 15.45 -7.70
C LEU A 178 4.61 16.69 -8.00
N PRO A 179 4.44 17.34 -9.16
CA PRO A 179 5.13 18.58 -9.51
C PRO A 179 4.45 19.78 -8.83
N MET A 180 4.55 19.88 -7.51
CA MET A 180 3.90 20.94 -6.73
C MET A 180 4.92 21.87 -6.09
N SER A 181 4.52 23.13 -5.80
CA SER A 181 5.35 24.08 -5.05
C SER A 181 5.56 23.60 -3.60
N ARG A 182 6.66 24.03 -2.98
CA ARG A 182 7.05 23.60 -1.63
C ARG A 182 5.94 23.77 -0.57
N PRO A 183 5.19 24.92 -0.50
CA PRO A 183 4.16 25.09 0.53
C PRO A 183 3.01 24.09 0.37
N PHE A 184 2.58 23.79 -0.86
CA PHE A 184 1.52 22.81 -1.09
C PHE A 184 1.97 21.39 -0.73
N LYS A 185 3.22 20.99 -1.05
CA LYS A 185 3.76 19.70 -0.59
C LYS A 185 3.73 19.58 0.93
N PHE A 186 4.13 20.65 1.64
CA PHE A 186 4.11 20.68 3.09
C PHE A 186 2.69 20.50 3.66
N LEU A 187 1.69 21.19 3.10
CA LEU A 187 0.28 21.00 3.47
C LEU A 187 -0.21 19.57 3.25
N PHE A 188 0.14 18.95 2.11
CA PHE A 188 -0.22 17.56 1.85
C PHE A 188 0.46 16.57 2.81
N VAL A 189 1.70 16.82 3.20
CA VAL A 189 2.40 16.00 4.20
C VAL A 189 1.71 16.13 5.57
N ILE A 190 1.36 17.34 6.01
CA ILE A 190 0.61 17.56 7.26
C ILE A 190 -0.75 16.84 7.20
N TYR A 191 -1.49 16.99 6.10
CA TYR A 191 -2.75 16.29 5.92
C TYR A 191 -2.58 14.77 5.95
N GLY A 192 -1.55 14.23 5.30
CA GLY A 192 -1.21 12.82 5.33
C GLY A 192 -0.88 12.31 6.74
N ILE A 193 -0.15 13.09 7.53
CA ILE A 193 0.12 12.78 8.94
C ILE A 193 -1.19 12.76 9.73
N PHE A 194 -2.04 13.77 9.58
CA PHE A 194 -3.32 13.83 10.28
C PHE A 194 -4.23 12.65 9.90
N GLN A 195 -4.31 12.32 8.61
CA GLN A 195 -5.08 11.17 8.12
C GLN A 195 -4.55 9.84 8.65
N SER A 196 -3.23 9.72 8.84
CA SER A 196 -2.61 8.52 9.40
C SER A 196 -3.07 8.24 10.84
N PHE A 197 -3.34 9.26 11.65
CA PHE A 197 -3.93 9.08 12.99
C PHE A 197 -5.33 8.45 12.91
N GLY A 198 -6.16 8.90 11.97
CA GLY A 198 -7.48 8.31 11.72
C GLY A 198 -7.39 6.84 11.32
N VAL A 199 -6.48 6.52 10.40
CA VAL A 199 -6.24 5.13 9.96
C VAL A 199 -5.74 4.26 11.10
N ILE A 200 -4.80 4.72 11.92
CA ILE A 200 -4.31 3.98 13.09
C ILE A 200 -5.46 3.77 14.08
N GLY A 201 -6.25 4.79 14.36
CA GLY A 201 -7.40 4.69 15.27
C GLY A 201 -8.42 3.66 14.82
N THR A 202 -8.77 3.63 13.54
CA THR A 202 -9.70 2.63 12.97
C THR A 202 -9.13 1.21 13.01
N LEU A 203 -7.84 1.04 12.70
CA LEU A 203 -7.16 -0.26 12.77
C LEU A 203 -7.10 -0.80 14.20
N VAL A 204 -6.78 0.07 15.16
CA VAL A 204 -6.75 -0.30 16.59
C VAL A 204 -8.14 -0.67 17.06
N ALA A 205 -9.17 0.13 16.75
CA ALA A 205 -10.56 -0.17 17.09
C ALA A 205 -11.04 -1.51 16.50
N ALA A 206 -10.71 -1.77 15.22
CA ALA A 206 -11.00 -3.03 14.55
C ALA A 206 -10.27 -4.21 15.24
N SER A 207 -9.00 -4.02 15.63
CA SER A 207 -8.22 -5.04 16.35
C SER A 207 -8.87 -5.39 17.70
N PHE A 208 -9.32 -4.40 18.46
CA PHE A 208 -10.04 -4.63 19.70
C PHE A 208 -11.36 -5.38 19.50
N SER A 209 -12.12 -5.04 18.46
CA SER A 209 -13.38 -5.72 18.16
C SER A 209 -13.15 -7.20 17.80
N LEU A 210 -12.13 -7.49 16.98
CA LEU A 210 -11.74 -8.84 16.58
C LEU A 210 -11.24 -9.67 17.76
N MET A 211 -10.50 -9.05 18.69
CA MET A 211 -10.05 -9.74 19.91
C MET A 211 -11.22 -10.13 20.82
N ARG A 212 -12.23 -9.26 20.96
CA ARG A 212 -13.40 -9.53 21.81
C ARG A 212 -14.31 -10.61 21.22
N SER A 213 -14.48 -10.64 19.92
CA SER A 213 -15.37 -11.60 19.23
C SER A 213 -14.72 -12.96 18.97
N GLY A 214 -13.37 -13.02 18.95
CA GLY A 214 -12.60 -14.20 18.56
C GLY A 214 -12.75 -14.49 17.05
N ILE A 215 -11.63 -14.45 16.31
CA ILE A 215 -11.67 -14.69 14.86
C ILE A 215 -12.11 -16.13 14.52
N GLY A 216 -11.81 -17.10 15.39
CA GLY A 216 -12.12 -18.51 15.14
C GLY A 216 -13.59 -18.78 14.82
N ALA A 217 -14.51 -18.13 15.54
CA ALA A 217 -15.95 -18.24 15.26
C ALA A 217 -16.36 -17.52 13.96
N MET A 218 -15.76 -16.36 13.68
CA MET A 218 -16.07 -15.58 12.48
C MET A 218 -15.58 -16.25 11.20
N MET A 219 -14.46 -16.96 11.22
CA MET A 219 -13.89 -17.68 10.06
C MET A 219 -14.81 -18.80 9.54
N LEU A 220 -15.75 -19.28 10.35
CA LEU A 220 -16.76 -20.26 9.94
C LEU A 220 -17.86 -19.63 9.07
N HIS A 221 -18.05 -18.33 9.13
CA HIS A 221 -19.07 -17.63 8.37
C HIS A 221 -18.53 -17.19 7.00
N ARG A 222 -19.29 -17.49 5.96
CA ARG A 222 -18.97 -17.11 4.56
C ARG A 222 -18.84 -15.59 4.40
N ASP A 223 -19.71 -14.83 5.08
CA ASP A 223 -19.75 -13.36 4.98
C ASP A 223 -18.47 -12.70 5.48
N PHE A 224 -17.81 -13.30 6.47
CA PHE A 224 -16.49 -12.86 6.94
C PHE A 224 -15.44 -12.91 5.82
N TRP A 225 -15.38 -14.01 5.06
CA TRP A 225 -14.41 -14.16 3.98
C TRP A 225 -14.71 -13.24 2.80
N ILE A 226 -16.00 -13.02 2.49
CA ILE A 226 -16.41 -12.09 1.46
C ILE A 226 -16.00 -10.66 1.84
N GLY A 227 -16.30 -10.22 3.08
CA GLY A 227 -15.90 -8.91 3.58
C GLY A 227 -14.38 -8.73 3.60
N THR A 228 -13.64 -9.74 4.07
CA THR A 228 -12.17 -9.76 4.09
C THR A 228 -11.58 -9.61 2.68
N LEU A 229 -12.06 -10.43 1.73
CA LEU A 229 -11.61 -10.39 0.33
C LEU A 229 -11.89 -9.02 -0.30
N THR A 230 -13.06 -8.45 -0.03
CA THR A 230 -13.43 -7.14 -0.56
C THR A 230 -12.52 -6.04 -0.01
N CYS A 231 -12.24 -6.03 1.29
CA CYS A 231 -11.29 -5.08 1.88
C CYS A 231 -9.90 -5.19 1.26
N VAL A 232 -9.40 -6.42 1.04
CA VAL A 232 -8.10 -6.66 0.38
C VAL A 232 -8.12 -6.14 -1.06
N LEU A 233 -9.17 -6.44 -1.83
CA LEU A 233 -9.27 -6.00 -3.22
C LEU A 233 -9.38 -4.48 -3.35
N ILE A 234 -10.13 -3.81 -2.48
CA ILE A 234 -10.20 -2.34 -2.44
C ILE A 234 -8.83 -1.75 -2.09
N GLY A 235 -8.15 -2.30 -1.07
CA GLY A 235 -6.81 -1.85 -0.69
C GLY A 235 -5.79 -2.00 -1.81
N LEU A 236 -5.80 -3.14 -2.52
CA LEU A 236 -4.94 -3.38 -3.68
C LEU A 236 -5.29 -2.47 -4.86
N ALA A 237 -6.58 -2.23 -5.11
CA ALA A 237 -7.02 -1.33 -6.17
C ALA A 237 -6.58 0.12 -5.91
N LEU A 238 -6.70 0.62 -4.68
CA LEU A 238 -6.21 1.95 -4.31
C LEU A 238 -4.68 2.05 -4.40
N THR A 239 -3.96 1.05 -3.90
CA THR A 239 -2.49 1.00 -3.99
C THR A 239 -2.04 0.99 -5.44
N GLY A 240 -2.67 0.19 -6.29
CA GLY A 240 -2.39 0.13 -7.72
C GLY A 240 -2.74 1.42 -8.46
N LEU A 241 -3.81 2.12 -8.08
CA LEU A 241 -4.17 3.43 -8.63
C LEU A 241 -3.02 4.44 -8.40
N PHE A 242 -2.58 4.59 -7.14
CA PHE A 242 -1.47 5.49 -6.82
C PHE A 242 -0.15 5.06 -7.47
N PHE A 243 0.05 3.75 -7.67
CA PHE A 243 1.19 3.23 -8.40
C PHE A 243 1.17 3.70 -9.86
N VAL A 244 0.07 3.48 -10.57
CA VAL A 244 -0.06 3.87 -11.99
C VAL A 244 0.01 5.39 -12.16
N LEU A 245 -0.58 6.16 -11.25
CA LEU A 245 -0.46 7.62 -11.22
C LEU A 245 0.99 8.07 -11.03
N SER A 246 1.73 7.45 -10.10
CA SER A 246 3.16 7.75 -9.88
C SER A 246 4.00 7.47 -11.12
N VAL A 247 3.74 6.35 -11.80
CA VAL A 247 4.39 6.00 -13.07
C VAL A 247 4.09 7.02 -14.15
N ALA A 248 2.83 7.45 -14.28
CA ALA A 248 2.41 8.46 -15.25
C ALA A 248 3.12 9.80 -15.02
N LEU A 249 3.31 10.21 -13.76
CA LEU A 249 3.99 11.47 -13.40
C LEU A 249 5.50 11.48 -13.71
N ILE A 250 6.15 10.30 -13.67
CA ILE A 250 7.59 10.17 -13.96
C ILE A 250 7.84 9.88 -15.44
N SER A 251 6.82 9.44 -16.18
CA SER A 251 6.97 9.12 -17.60
C SER A 251 7.38 10.35 -18.43
N PRO A 252 8.22 10.17 -19.49
CA PRO A 252 8.65 11.27 -20.32
C PRO A 252 7.47 11.93 -21.05
N PRO A 253 7.57 13.23 -21.40
CA PRO A 253 6.50 13.96 -22.11
C PRO A 253 6.12 13.34 -23.47
N SER A 254 7.06 12.64 -24.11
CA SER A 254 6.82 11.95 -25.38
C SER A 254 5.97 10.68 -25.25
N ALA A 255 5.83 10.13 -24.05
CA ALA A 255 5.02 8.93 -23.79
C ALA A 255 3.56 9.30 -23.51
N ASN A 256 2.63 8.43 -23.92
CA ASN A 256 1.23 8.59 -23.56
C ASN A 256 1.00 8.26 -22.08
N ARG A 257 1.06 9.30 -21.23
CA ARG A 257 0.92 9.21 -19.76
C ARG A 257 -0.48 8.78 -19.32
N ALA A 258 -1.51 9.13 -20.09
CA ALA A 258 -2.90 8.90 -19.73
C ALA A 258 -3.36 7.46 -20.00
N ARG A 259 -2.77 6.77 -20.99
CA ARG A 259 -3.18 5.42 -21.38
C ARG A 259 -3.17 4.39 -20.23
N PRO A 260 -2.06 4.20 -19.48
CA PRO A 260 -2.03 3.22 -18.40
C PRO A 260 -3.03 3.55 -17.30
N VAL A 261 -3.26 4.84 -17.00
CA VAL A 261 -4.21 5.28 -15.98
C VAL A 261 -5.64 4.97 -16.41
N ARG A 262 -6.01 5.28 -17.65
CA ARG A 262 -7.36 4.99 -18.19
C ARG A 262 -7.64 3.50 -18.20
N LEU A 263 -6.70 2.69 -18.70
CA LEU A 263 -6.84 1.24 -18.71
C LEU A 263 -7.02 0.70 -17.28
N TYR A 264 -6.22 1.16 -16.33
CA TYR A 264 -6.31 0.74 -14.95
C TYR A 264 -7.68 1.10 -14.33
N ILE A 265 -8.11 2.35 -14.45
CA ILE A 265 -9.40 2.82 -13.92
C ILE A 265 -10.56 2.02 -14.53
N THR A 266 -10.54 1.80 -15.84
CA THR A 266 -11.61 1.06 -16.53
C THR A 266 -11.66 -0.39 -16.09
N THR A 267 -10.50 -1.06 -15.97
CA THR A 267 -10.44 -2.46 -15.52
C THR A 267 -10.88 -2.61 -14.07
N VAL A 268 -10.44 -1.73 -13.16
CA VAL A 268 -10.84 -1.75 -11.75
C VAL A 268 -12.34 -1.47 -11.60
N TRP A 269 -12.88 -0.51 -12.36
CA TRP A 269 -14.29 -0.19 -12.37
C TRP A 269 -15.16 -1.36 -12.84
N LEU A 270 -14.78 -2.01 -13.94
CA LEU A 270 -15.49 -3.18 -14.46
C LEU A 270 -15.43 -4.36 -13.50
N LEU A 271 -14.24 -4.70 -13.00
CA LEU A 271 -14.07 -5.82 -12.06
C LEU A 271 -14.79 -5.56 -10.74
N GLY A 272 -14.68 -4.34 -10.20
CA GLY A 272 -15.40 -3.93 -9.00
C GLY A 272 -16.91 -4.04 -9.18
N GLY A 273 -17.46 -3.49 -10.27
CA GLY A 273 -18.88 -3.59 -10.58
C GLY A 273 -19.38 -5.03 -10.74
N LEU A 274 -18.59 -5.91 -11.37
CA LEU A 274 -18.94 -7.34 -11.50
C LEU A 274 -18.94 -8.05 -10.12
N LEU A 275 -17.98 -7.74 -9.26
CA LEU A 275 -17.91 -8.29 -7.90
C LEU A 275 -19.08 -7.80 -7.05
N ASP A 276 -19.41 -6.51 -7.10
CA ASP A 276 -20.54 -5.95 -6.37
C ASP A 276 -21.87 -6.52 -6.85
N LEU A 277 -22.08 -6.65 -8.16
CA LEU A 277 -23.28 -7.30 -8.72
C LEU A 277 -23.42 -8.75 -8.26
N ASN A 278 -22.32 -9.50 -8.26
CA ASN A 278 -22.34 -10.89 -7.76
C ASN A 278 -22.67 -10.93 -6.27
N TRP A 279 -22.18 -9.97 -5.50
CA TRP A 279 -22.45 -9.92 -4.07
C TRP A 279 -23.89 -9.51 -3.77
N ILE A 280 -24.41 -8.47 -4.44
CA ILE A 280 -25.81 -8.05 -4.33
C ILE A 280 -26.75 -9.21 -4.65
N TRP A 281 -26.39 -10.02 -5.68
CA TRP A 281 -27.17 -11.21 -6.04
C TRP A 281 -27.23 -12.23 -4.89
N GLN A 282 -26.15 -12.38 -4.13
CA GLN A 282 -26.05 -13.34 -3.03
C GLN A 282 -26.67 -12.86 -1.72
N THR A 283 -26.42 -11.59 -1.33
CA THR A 283 -26.83 -11.02 -0.03
C THR A 283 -28.15 -10.27 -0.10
N LYS A 284 -28.59 -9.85 -1.29
CA LYS A 284 -29.73 -8.97 -1.54
C LYS A 284 -29.64 -7.59 -0.85
N GLU A 285 -28.45 -7.22 -0.42
CA GLU A 285 -28.21 -5.91 0.22
C GLU A 285 -27.93 -4.83 -0.82
N VAL A 286 -28.93 -3.95 -1.01
CA VAL A 286 -28.86 -2.84 -1.98
C VAL A 286 -27.86 -1.77 -1.56
N GLN A 287 -27.45 -1.71 -0.28
CA GLN A 287 -26.50 -0.73 0.25
C GLN A 287 -25.12 -0.82 -0.41
N LEU A 288 -24.75 -1.97 -0.97
CA LEU A 288 -23.49 -2.18 -1.69
C LEU A 288 -23.38 -1.32 -2.94
N ILE A 289 -24.51 -0.96 -3.58
CA ILE A 289 -24.53 -0.02 -4.70
C ILE A 289 -23.98 1.35 -4.29
N ALA A 290 -24.26 1.79 -3.07
CA ALA A 290 -23.74 3.05 -2.57
C ALA A 290 -22.20 3.01 -2.42
N VAL A 291 -21.63 1.91 -1.96
CA VAL A 291 -20.17 1.72 -1.87
C VAL A 291 -19.55 1.78 -3.25
N TRP A 292 -20.12 1.08 -4.23
CA TRP A 292 -19.63 1.12 -5.62
C TRP A 292 -19.77 2.52 -6.23
N ALA A 293 -20.85 3.24 -5.96
CA ALA A 293 -21.03 4.63 -6.42
C ALA A 293 -19.95 5.56 -5.85
N VAL A 294 -19.58 5.43 -4.57
CA VAL A 294 -18.49 6.21 -3.95
C VAL A 294 -17.16 5.89 -4.59
N ILE A 295 -16.84 4.61 -4.80
CA ILE A 295 -15.61 4.18 -5.47
C ILE A 295 -15.57 4.75 -6.90
N THR A 296 -16.69 4.69 -7.64
CA THR A 296 -16.82 5.26 -8.99
C THR A 296 -16.56 6.77 -8.98
N ALA A 297 -17.11 7.51 -8.01
CA ALA A 297 -16.88 8.95 -7.88
C ALA A 297 -15.39 9.27 -7.63
N ILE A 298 -14.72 8.52 -6.78
CA ILE A 298 -13.29 8.66 -6.51
C ILE A 298 -12.46 8.38 -7.78
N LEU A 299 -12.75 7.30 -8.47
CA LEU A 299 -12.06 6.95 -9.72
C LEU A 299 -12.29 8.01 -10.82
N MET A 300 -13.52 8.54 -10.95
CA MET A 300 -13.83 9.64 -11.87
C MET A 300 -13.06 10.91 -11.51
N PHE A 301 -12.98 11.27 -10.24
CA PHE A 301 -12.22 12.43 -9.79
C PHE A 301 -10.75 12.34 -10.20
N PHE A 302 -10.10 11.19 -9.93
CA PHE A 302 -8.71 10.97 -10.34
C PHE A 302 -8.53 10.92 -11.87
N SER A 303 -9.49 10.37 -12.61
CA SER A 303 -9.44 10.36 -14.06
C SER A 303 -9.52 11.77 -14.66
N LEU A 304 -10.37 12.64 -14.09
CA LEU A 304 -10.47 14.05 -14.48
C LEU A 304 -9.17 14.82 -14.22
N LEU A 305 -8.53 14.60 -13.05
CA LEU A 305 -7.23 15.21 -12.74
C LEU A 305 -6.17 14.85 -13.79
N VAL A 306 -6.12 13.58 -14.21
CA VAL A 306 -5.18 13.13 -15.26
C VAL A 306 -5.51 13.74 -16.61
N VAL A 307 -6.80 13.85 -16.98
CA VAL A 307 -7.23 14.48 -18.24
C VAL A 307 -6.88 15.96 -18.26
N ILE A 308 -7.09 16.68 -17.17
CA ILE A 308 -6.76 18.11 -17.05
C ILE A 308 -5.24 18.32 -17.11
N SER A 309 -4.45 17.44 -16.49
CA SER A 309 -2.98 17.54 -16.50
C SER A 309 -2.36 17.26 -17.87
N ASN A 310 -3.04 16.50 -18.75
CA ASN A 310 -2.62 16.18 -20.11
C ASN A 310 -3.27 17.13 -21.14
N ALA A 311 -3.12 18.42 -20.97
CA ALA A 311 -3.50 19.42 -21.97
C ALA A 311 -2.53 19.43 -23.19
N ASP A 312 -1.97 18.28 -23.55
CA ASP A 312 -1.08 18.12 -24.68
C ASP A 312 -1.84 18.42 -25.98
N GLN A 313 -1.35 19.37 -26.72
CA GLN A 313 -1.85 19.69 -28.06
C GLN A 313 -1.62 18.45 -28.94
N LEU A 314 -2.69 17.70 -29.19
CA LEU A 314 -2.67 16.57 -30.11
C LEU A 314 -2.09 17.02 -31.45
N SER A 315 -0.99 16.43 -31.90
CA SER A 315 -0.39 16.73 -33.21
C SER A 315 -1.43 16.55 -34.30
N GLN A 316 -1.34 17.36 -35.38
CA GLN A 316 -2.31 17.31 -36.48
C GLN A 316 -2.43 15.90 -37.09
N ARG A 317 -1.34 15.10 -37.07
CA ARG A 317 -1.35 13.70 -37.53
C ARG A 317 -2.25 12.79 -36.68
N VAL A 318 -2.26 12.98 -35.36
CA VAL A 318 -3.11 12.22 -34.43
C VAL A 318 -4.57 12.65 -34.55
N ARG A 319 -4.83 13.97 -34.68
CA ARG A 319 -6.18 14.50 -34.91
C ARG A 319 -6.87 13.88 -36.12
N ARG A 320 -6.13 13.68 -37.22
CA ARG A 320 -6.66 13.05 -38.44
C ARG A 320 -7.01 11.58 -38.30
N LYS A 321 -6.43 10.87 -37.29
CA LYS A 321 -6.70 9.45 -37.05
C LYS A 321 -7.87 9.22 -36.07
N ILE A 322 -8.42 10.28 -35.49
CA ILE A 322 -9.55 10.16 -34.56
C ILE A 322 -10.82 9.79 -35.34
N PRO A 323 -11.49 8.66 -35.01
CA PRO A 323 -12.71 8.26 -35.69
C PRO A 323 -13.83 9.28 -35.48
N GLN A 324 -14.62 9.53 -36.53
CA GLN A 324 -15.73 10.49 -36.42
C GLN A 324 -16.98 9.91 -35.79
N SER A 325 -17.16 8.58 -35.80
CA SER A 325 -18.32 7.94 -35.15
C SER A 325 -18.19 7.92 -33.62
N PRO A 326 -19.27 8.22 -32.84
CA PRO A 326 -19.21 8.37 -31.38
C PRO A 326 -18.76 7.08 -30.68
N LEU A 327 -19.25 5.90 -31.10
CA LEU A 327 -18.87 4.59 -30.55
C LEU A 327 -17.38 4.26 -30.81
N LYS A 328 -16.92 4.44 -32.05
CA LYS A 328 -15.50 4.22 -32.38
C LYS A 328 -14.60 5.22 -31.69
N ARG A 329 -15.08 6.46 -31.44
CA ARG A 329 -14.35 7.47 -30.67
C ARG A 329 -14.23 7.09 -29.19
N ALA A 330 -15.29 6.54 -28.57
CA ALA A 330 -15.24 6.03 -27.19
C ALA A 330 -14.26 4.87 -27.03
N VAL A 331 -14.26 3.93 -27.98
CA VAL A 331 -13.29 2.81 -27.98
C VAL A 331 -11.87 3.33 -28.24
N ALA A 332 -11.68 4.23 -29.21
CA ALA A 332 -10.39 4.85 -29.48
C ALA A 332 -9.85 5.66 -28.30
N PHE A 333 -10.73 6.29 -27.50
CA PHE A 333 -10.35 7.03 -26.29
C PHE A 333 -9.75 6.13 -25.19
N LEU A 334 -10.13 4.86 -25.15
CA LEU A 334 -9.54 3.87 -24.25
C LEU A 334 -8.10 3.49 -24.64
N PHE A 335 -7.78 3.52 -25.96
CA PHE A 335 -6.51 3.02 -26.48
C PHE A 335 -5.52 4.14 -26.89
N PHE A 336 -5.97 5.36 -27.08
CA PHE A 336 -5.18 6.54 -27.42
C PHE A 336 -5.10 7.51 -26.25
#